data_67e864b32d54042cfd07b147699f03a2
#
_entry.id   67e864b32d54042cfd07b147699f03a2
#
_cell.length_a   1.000
_cell.length_b   1.000
_cell.length_c   1.000
_cell.angle_alpha   90.00
_cell.angle_beta   90.00
_cell.angle_gamma   90.00
#
_symmetry.space_group_name_H-M   'P 1'
#
loop_
_entity.id
_entity.type
_entity.pdbx_description
1 polymer ?
#
loop_
_entity_poly.entity_id
_entity_poly.type
_entity_poly.pdbx_seq_one_letter_code
_entity_poly.pdbx_strand_id
1 'polypeptide(L)'
;MPDRDVAGTYIRWTCVRAIFSRGYWLVTSLYLVVDANLSPFQLVFIGTAQGLAALIFEVPTGVVADTVSRKWSIVIAHLLMGTGMLATGLVTAFPALVLTQMLWGIAWTFSSGADVAWLTDELDRPERVAGVLTAAARWQQVGAAVGRVGFGALAWATDLGTSIVVSGVAMLLLGLFVAARFSERGFAPTREHRFRESLSIFRRGVELARGDREILLVFAATILVNGAAEGFGRLFPKRLVELGLPQAPAPIVWLTALGLVALAAGALALRVVEARIDGVGVARRVYAGACFVGALGLIALALAPDEVGGMAGVLLVEGIALTVTRSVGVIWVNRRATSDVRATVHSFLGQAEYLGEITLGISLGILAQATSIAAAMIGSCAFIACAGLLIVRSRAGRAAH
;
A
#
# COMPACT_ATOMS: atom_id res chain seq x y z
N MET A 1 13.22 13.26 25.99
CA MET A 1 11.84 12.84 26.32
C MET A 1 11.91 11.52 27.10
N PRO A 2 11.10 11.30 28.14
CA PRO A 2 11.03 9.97 28.74
C PRO A 2 10.42 8.98 27.75
N ASP A 3 10.80 7.70 27.82
CA ASP A 3 10.40 6.59 26.95
C ASP A 3 8.90 6.52 26.61
N ARG A 4 8.05 6.83 27.60
CA ARG A 4 6.60 6.85 27.43
C ARG A 4 6.13 7.94 26.47
N ASP A 5 6.86 9.03 26.36
CA ASP A 5 6.52 10.16 25.50
C ASP A 5 6.90 9.89 24.04
N VAL A 6 8.02 9.19 23.77
CA VAL A 6 8.44 8.74 22.43
C VAL A 6 7.40 7.79 21.84
N ALA A 7 7.04 6.74 22.57
CA ALA A 7 6.05 5.74 22.13
C ALA A 7 4.68 6.36 21.85
N GLY A 8 4.19 7.20 22.79
CA GLY A 8 2.91 7.90 22.62
C GLY A 8 2.92 8.90 21.46
N THR A 9 4.03 9.58 21.24
CA THR A 9 4.20 10.51 20.11
C THR A 9 4.19 9.78 18.78
N TYR A 10 4.90 8.64 18.68
CA TYR A 10 4.92 7.81 17.48
C TYR A 10 3.52 7.28 17.14
N ILE A 11 2.80 6.73 18.13
CA ILE A 11 1.44 6.20 17.93
C ILE A 11 0.48 7.30 17.47
N ARG A 12 0.49 8.47 18.12
CA ARG A 12 -0.38 9.62 17.75
C ARG A 12 -0.05 10.12 16.36
N TRP A 13 1.23 10.32 16.06
CA TRP A 13 1.69 10.77 14.76
C TRP A 13 1.29 9.80 13.63
N THR A 14 1.49 8.49 13.79
CA THR A 14 1.10 7.50 12.77
C THR A 14 -0.40 7.43 12.57
N CYS A 15 -1.21 7.60 13.63
CA CYS A 15 -2.65 7.71 13.55
C CYS A 15 -3.08 8.95 12.74
N VAL A 16 -2.54 10.14 13.06
CA VAL A 16 -2.86 11.39 12.37
C VAL A 16 -2.40 11.34 10.90
N ARG A 17 -1.21 10.80 10.63
CA ARG A 17 -0.74 10.55 9.26
C ARG A 17 -1.72 9.67 8.49
N ALA A 18 -2.26 8.64 9.13
CA ALA A 18 -3.25 7.74 8.49
C ALA A 18 -4.57 8.47 8.22
N ILE A 19 -5.03 9.38 9.09
CA ILE A 19 -6.22 10.22 8.84
C ILE A 19 -6.05 10.97 7.52
N PHE A 20 -4.96 11.70 7.35
CA PHE A 20 -4.76 12.54 6.17
C PHE A 20 -4.49 11.72 4.92
N SER A 21 -3.63 10.72 4.98
CA SER A 21 -3.28 9.93 3.79
C SER A 21 -4.43 9.04 3.30
N ARG A 22 -5.18 8.40 4.21
CA ARG A 22 -6.30 7.51 3.81
C ARG A 22 -7.52 8.28 3.34
N GLY A 23 -7.77 9.47 3.91
CA GLY A 23 -8.77 10.41 3.40
C GLY A 23 -8.42 10.91 2.01
N TYR A 24 -7.16 11.35 1.82
CA TYR A 24 -6.64 11.76 0.52
C TYR A 24 -6.83 10.69 -0.55
N TRP A 25 -6.41 9.43 -0.30
CA TRP A 25 -6.52 8.36 -1.28
C TRP A 25 -7.95 8.04 -1.68
N LEU A 26 -8.89 8.05 -0.72
CA LEU A 26 -10.31 7.86 -1.00
C LEU A 26 -10.82 8.92 -1.97
N VAL A 27 -10.61 10.20 -1.64
CA VAL A 27 -11.14 11.32 -2.42
C VAL A 27 -10.44 11.42 -3.78
N THR A 28 -9.12 11.25 -3.82
CA THR A 28 -8.34 11.32 -5.05
C THR A 28 -8.72 10.22 -6.03
N SER A 29 -9.06 9.01 -5.56
CA SER A 29 -9.49 7.93 -6.44
C SER A 29 -10.73 8.29 -7.27
N LEU A 30 -11.68 9.02 -6.67
CA LEU A 30 -12.87 9.50 -7.37
C LEU A 30 -12.55 10.78 -8.19
N TYR A 31 -11.75 11.69 -7.66
CA TYR A 31 -11.35 12.93 -8.34
C TYR A 31 -10.70 12.66 -9.70
N LEU A 32 -9.79 11.70 -9.77
CA LEU A 32 -9.12 11.31 -11.02
C LEU A 32 -10.11 10.77 -12.07
N VAL A 33 -11.21 10.17 -11.62
CA VAL A 33 -12.25 9.59 -12.50
C VAL A 33 -13.26 10.64 -12.94
N VAL A 34 -13.75 11.46 -12.00
CA VAL A 34 -14.91 12.37 -12.23
C VAL A 34 -14.43 13.75 -12.67
N ASP A 35 -13.54 14.40 -11.90
CA ASP A 35 -13.13 15.78 -12.13
C ASP A 35 -12.03 15.87 -13.19
N ALA A 36 -10.99 15.02 -13.09
CA ALA A 36 -9.92 14.97 -14.07
C ALA A 36 -10.28 14.14 -15.31
N ASN A 37 -11.35 13.35 -15.26
CA ASN A 37 -11.87 12.52 -16.34
C ASN A 37 -10.79 11.69 -17.06
N LEU A 38 -9.91 11.07 -16.30
CA LEU A 38 -8.79 10.31 -16.85
C LEU A 38 -9.26 9.02 -17.54
N SER A 39 -8.59 8.68 -18.64
CA SER A 39 -8.78 7.41 -19.33
C SER A 39 -8.30 6.22 -18.46
N PRO A 40 -8.74 4.98 -18.73
CA PRO A 40 -8.29 3.80 -18.00
C PRO A 40 -6.77 3.64 -18.00
N PHE A 41 -6.12 3.88 -19.13
CA PHE A 41 -4.65 3.86 -19.22
C PHE A 41 -4.01 4.93 -18.34
N GLN A 42 -4.51 6.16 -18.38
CA GLN A 42 -3.99 7.28 -17.60
C GLN A 42 -4.08 7.03 -16.10
N LEU A 43 -5.18 6.43 -15.61
CA LEU A 43 -5.37 6.06 -14.21
C LEU A 43 -4.28 5.09 -13.73
N VAL A 44 -3.99 4.07 -14.52
CA VAL A 44 -2.95 3.09 -14.16
C VAL A 44 -1.56 3.66 -14.36
N PHE A 45 -1.34 4.44 -15.41
CA PHE A 45 -0.04 5.06 -15.69
C PHE A 45 0.41 5.99 -14.55
N ILE A 46 -0.50 6.73 -13.92
CA ILE A 46 -0.19 7.55 -12.74
C ILE A 46 0.39 6.68 -11.62
N GLY A 47 -0.18 5.51 -11.35
CA GLY A 47 0.35 4.57 -10.36
C GLY A 47 1.70 4.00 -10.76
N THR A 48 1.84 3.61 -12.02
CA THR A 48 3.13 3.16 -12.58
C THR A 48 4.22 4.22 -12.43
N ALA A 49 3.93 5.48 -12.76
CA ALA A 49 4.88 6.59 -12.61
C ALA A 49 5.24 6.85 -11.13
N GLN A 50 4.26 6.77 -10.24
CA GLN A 50 4.45 6.86 -8.78
C GLN A 50 5.35 5.73 -8.26
N GLY A 51 5.07 4.48 -8.63
CA GLY A 51 5.86 3.30 -8.25
C GLY A 51 7.28 3.34 -8.82
N LEU A 52 7.45 3.79 -10.07
CA LEU A 52 8.76 3.97 -10.69
C LEU A 52 9.58 5.04 -9.97
N ALA A 53 8.97 6.18 -9.62
CA ALA A 53 9.62 7.21 -8.83
C ALA A 53 10.04 6.68 -7.46
N ALA A 54 9.18 5.94 -6.77
CA ALA A 54 9.51 5.30 -5.51
C ALA A 54 10.68 4.32 -5.66
N LEU A 55 10.64 3.44 -6.65
CA LEU A 55 11.71 2.45 -6.90
C LEU A 55 13.08 3.12 -7.13
N ILE A 56 13.13 4.21 -7.92
CA ILE A 56 14.37 4.93 -8.22
C ILE A 56 14.92 5.62 -6.97
N PHE A 57 14.06 6.24 -6.17
CA PHE A 57 14.46 7.06 -5.03
C PHE A 57 14.57 6.28 -3.71
N GLU A 58 14.13 5.03 -3.60
CA GLU A 58 14.19 4.20 -2.40
C GLU A 58 15.61 4.15 -1.79
N VAL A 59 16.61 3.85 -2.63
CA VAL A 59 18.00 3.76 -2.17
C VAL A 59 18.60 5.13 -1.82
N PRO A 60 18.53 6.17 -2.67
CA PRO A 60 19.05 7.50 -2.34
C PRO A 60 18.48 8.09 -1.06
N THR A 61 17.16 7.97 -0.86
CA THR A 61 16.50 8.54 0.33
C THR A 61 16.81 7.75 1.60
N GLY A 62 16.93 6.42 1.50
CA GLY A 62 17.40 5.58 2.60
C GLY A 62 18.80 5.96 3.07
N VAL A 63 19.74 6.24 2.13
CA VAL A 63 21.06 6.75 2.47
C VAL A 63 20.96 8.09 3.21
N VAL A 64 20.13 9.02 2.77
CA VAL A 64 19.92 10.30 3.47
C VAL A 64 19.42 10.08 4.90
N ALA A 65 18.43 9.21 5.09
CA ALA A 65 17.87 8.90 6.41
C ALA A 65 18.93 8.35 7.37
N ASP A 66 19.85 7.51 6.90
CA ASP A 66 20.82 6.82 7.73
C ASP A 66 22.15 7.58 7.92
N THR A 67 22.47 8.54 7.02
CA THR A 67 23.75 9.28 7.10
C THR A 67 23.57 10.73 7.56
N VAL A 68 22.41 11.34 7.32
CA VAL A 68 22.17 12.76 7.62
C VAL A 68 21.25 12.90 8.83
N SER A 69 20.01 12.38 8.76
CA SER A 69 19.04 12.50 9.85
C SER A 69 17.76 11.73 9.53
N ARG A 70 17.32 10.86 10.44
CA ARG A 70 16.03 10.15 10.33
C ARG A 70 14.86 11.08 10.53
N LYS A 71 14.95 11.99 11.51
CA LYS A 71 13.94 13.02 11.76
C LYS A 71 13.72 13.89 10.55
N TRP A 72 14.78 14.47 9.97
CA TRP A 72 14.65 15.35 8.82
C TRP A 72 14.18 14.61 7.57
N SER A 73 14.52 13.34 7.42
CA SER A 73 13.96 12.49 6.35
C SER A 73 12.44 12.40 6.48
N ILE A 74 11.92 12.13 7.69
CA ILE A 74 10.47 12.11 7.95
C ILE A 74 9.84 13.49 7.70
N VAL A 75 10.49 14.59 8.08
CA VAL A 75 9.99 15.95 7.81
C VAL A 75 9.87 16.20 6.31
N ILE A 76 10.94 15.93 5.55
CA ILE A 76 10.97 16.08 4.09
C ILE A 76 9.86 15.23 3.45
N ALA A 77 9.67 13.99 3.91
CA ALA A 77 8.57 13.14 3.46
C ALA A 77 7.20 13.83 3.58
N HIS A 78 6.91 14.43 4.73
CA HIS A 78 5.62 15.10 4.94
C HIS A 78 5.47 16.37 4.12
N LEU A 79 6.55 17.15 3.97
CA LEU A 79 6.51 18.36 3.17
C LEU A 79 6.29 18.04 1.68
N LEU A 80 7.03 17.07 1.13
CA LEU A 80 6.83 16.64 -0.26
C LEU A 80 5.47 15.99 -0.49
N MET A 81 5.04 15.12 0.45
CA MET A 81 3.74 14.46 0.39
C MET A 81 2.61 15.48 0.44
N GLY A 82 2.65 16.41 1.41
CA GLY A 82 1.65 17.46 1.55
C GLY A 82 1.60 18.40 0.34
N THR A 83 2.76 18.75 -0.22
CA THR A 83 2.83 19.55 -1.46
C THR A 83 2.23 18.79 -2.65
N GLY A 84 2.56 17.51 -2.81
CA GLY A 84 2.00 16.68 -3.87
C GLY A 84 0.48 16.52 -3.74
N MET A 85 -0.01 16.30 -2.50
CA MET A 85 -1.45 16.21 -2.22
C MET A 85 -2.17 17.54 -2.52
N LEU A 86 -1.64 18.66 -2.03
CA LEU A 86 -2.20 19.98 -2.28
C LEU A 86 -2.24 20.28 -3.79
N ALA A 87 -1.14 20.07 -4.49
CA ALA A 87 -1.06 20.32 -5.92
C ALA A 87 -2.03 19.42 -6.70
N THR A 88 -2.25 18.15 -6.28
CA THR A 88 -3.24 17.26 -6.89
C THR A 88 -4.64 17.85 -6.90
N GLY A 89 -5.08 18.47 -5.77
CA GLY A 89 -6.42 19.07 -5.68
C GLY A 89 -6.61 20.37 -6.48
N LEU A 90 -5.52 20.93 -7.03
CA LEU A 90 -5.53 22.18 -7.80
C LEU A 90 -5.41 21.98 -9.31
N VAL A 91 -5.12 20.75 -9.78
CA VAL A 91 -4.84 20.47 -11.19
C VAL A 91 -5.64 19.28 -11.70
N THR A 92 -6.15 19.38 -12.94
CA THR A 92 -6.84 18.27 -13.63
C THR A 92 -6.08 17.75 -14.83
N ALA A 93 -5.06 18.50 -15.29
CA ALA A 93 -4.27 18.11 -16.45
C ALA A 93 -3.43 16.87 -16.15
N PHE A 94 -3.53 15.83 -17.01
CA PHE A 94 -2.87 14.54 -16.82
C PHE A 94 -1.36 14.65 -16.54
N PRO A 95 -0.54 15.43 -17.31
CA PRO A 95 0.89 15.53 -17.02
C PRO A 95 1.19 16.13 -15.63
N ALA A 96 0.40 17.12 -15.19
CA ALA A 96 0.53 17.71 -13.87
C ALA A 96 0.18 16.70 -12.78
N LEU A 97 -0.89 15.93 -12.95
CA LEU A 97 -1.27 14.86 -12.04
C LEU A 97 -0.19 13.77 -11.94
N VAL A 98 0.44 13.39 -13.05
CA VAL A 98 1.59 12.46 -13.04
C VAL A 98 2.71 13.00 -12.16
N LEU A 99 3.07 14.27 -12.30
CA LEU A 99 4.14 14.89 -11.50
C LEU A 99 3.79 14.94 -10.01
N THR A 100 2.54 15.27 -9.66
CA THR A 100 2.12 15.29 -8.25
C THR A 100 2.16 13.90 -7.61
N GLN A 101 1.80 12.85 -8.35
CA GLN A 101 1.86 11.48 -7.86
C GLN A 101 3.29 10.93 -7.80
N MET A 102 4.16 11.29 -8.75
CA MET A 102 5.59 11.00 -8.66
C MET A 102 6.21 11.66 -7.43
N LEU A 103 5.86 12.93 -7.16
CA LEU A 103 6.30 13.64 -5.95
C LEU A 103 5.85 12.91 -4.67
N TRP A 104 4.63 12.41 -4.65
CA TRP A 104 4.12 11.60 -3.54
C TRP A 104 4.90 10.28 -3.40
N GLY A 105 5.24 9.60 -4.51
CA GLY A 105 6.07 8.39 -4.53
C GLY A 105 7.46 8.64 -3.94
N ILE A 106 8.13 9.73 -4.36
CA ILE A 106 9.42 10.15 -3.79
C ILE A 106 9.28 10.46 -2.29
N ALA A 107 8.22 11.18 -1.91
CA ALA A 107 7.95 11.52 -0.51
C ALA A 107 7.82 10.28 0.36
N TRP A 108 7.16 9.24 -0.14
CA TRP A 108 7.00 7.96 0.56
C TRP A 108 8.36 7.33 0.90
N THR A 109 9.31 7.33 -0.03
CA THR A 109 10.63 6.70 0.19
C THR A 109 11.45 7.39 1.28
N PHE A 110 11.27 8.69 1.51
CA PHE A 110 11.90 9.40 2.62
C PHE A 110 11.37 8.95 3.99
N SER A 111 10.15 8.45 4.09
CA SER A 111 9.58 7.97 5.34
C SER A 111 9.69 6.45 5.50
N SER A 112 9.81 5.71 4.39
CA SER A 112 9.92 4.26 4.36
C SER A 112 11.16 3.79 5.14
N GLY A 113 10.95 3.08 6.25
CA GLY A 113 12.02 2.62 7.12
C GLY A 113 12.61 3.67 8.08
N ALA A 114 12.65 4.95 7.70
CA ALA A 114 13.15 6.02 8.56
C ALA A 114 12.31 6.19 9.83
N ASP A 115 11.00 5.97 9.74
CA ASP A 115 10.07 6.09 10.86
C ASP A 115 10.29 4.99 11.91
N VAL A 116 10.43 3.74 11.50
CA VAL A 116 10.72 2.62 12.40
C VAL A 116 12.13 2.74 12.99
N ALA A 117 13.10 3.17 12.18
CA ALA A 117 14.45 3.39 12.60
C ALA A 117 14.54 4.53 13.64
N TRP A 118 13.83 5.65 13.41
CA TRP A 118 13.74 6.73 14.40
C TRP A 118 13.14 6.24 15.73
N LEU A 119 12.05 5.45 15.66
CA LEU A 119 11.46 4.87 16.88
C LEU A 119 12.46 4.00 17.63
N THR A 120 13.22 3.16 16.91
CA THR A 120 14.19 2.24 17.51
C THR A 120 15.35 2.98 18.17
N ASP A 121 15.81 4.08 17.57
CA ASP A 121 16.91 4.88 18.12
C ASP A 121 16.52 5.72 19.34
N GLU A 122 15.27 6.25 19.32
CA GLU A 122 14.81 7.13 20.39
C GLU A 122 14.20 6.37 21.58
N LEU A 123 13.92 5.06 21.40
CA LEU A 123 13.34 4.24 22.45
C LEU A 123 14.47 3.52 23.22
N ASP A 124 14.69 3.88 24.49
CA ASP A 124 15.75 3.31 25.33
C ASP A 124 15.61 1.78 25.57
N ARG A 125 14.48 1.19 25.19
CA ARG A 125 14.15 -0.22 25.43
C ARG A 125 13.75 -0.92 24.11
N PRO A 126 14.69 -1.57 23.42
CA PRO A 126 14.41 -2.27 22.14
C PRO A 126 13.30 -3.32 22.23
N GLU A 127 13.09 -3.94 23.39
CA GLU A 127 12.05 -4.95 23.62
C GLU A 127 10.62 -4.36 23.44
N ARG A 128 10.47 -3.06 23.64
CA ARG A 128 9.17 -2.37 23.53
C ARG A 128 8.80 -1.99 22.10
N VAL A 129 9.75 -1.97 21.16
CA VAL A 129 9.53 -1.54 19.77
C VAL A 129 8.39 -2.33 19.14
N ALA A 130 8.40 -3.66 19.24
CA ALA A 130 7.36 -4.51 18.67
C ALA A 130 5.95 -4.18 19.23
N GLY A 131 5.85 -3.92 20.53
CA GLY A 131 4.60 -3.52 21.19
C GLY A 131 4.09 -2.16 20.70
N VAL A 132 5.01 -1.17 20.54
CA VAL A 132 4.68 0.17 20.02
C VAL A 132 4.21 0.08 18.57
N LEU A 133 4.90 -0.68 17.72
CA LEU A 133 4.51 -0.88 16.31
C LEU A 133 3.14 -1.55 16.18
N THR A 134 2.85 -2.55 17.04
CA THR A 134 1.54 -3.21 17.09
C THR A 134 0.44 -2.23 17.51
N ALA A 135 0.68 -1.43 18.53
CA ALA A 135 -0.26 -0.39 18.95
C ALA A 135 -0.46 0.67 17.85
N ALA A 136 0.62 1.13 17.22
CA ALA A 136 0.59 2.07 16.13
C ALA A 136 -0.24 1.54 14.95
N ALA A 137 -0.06 0.26 14.56
CA ALA A 137 -0.83 -0.37 13.50
C ALA A 137 -2.35 -0.36 13.80
N ARG A 138 -2.75 -0.62 15.05
CA ARG A 138 -4.16 -0.54 15.47
C ARG A 138 -4.70 0.89 15.35
N TRP A 139 -3.97 1.87 15.83
CA TRP A 139 -4.38 3.28 15.75
C TRP A 139 -4.37 3.82 14.33
N GLN A 140 -3.49 3.32 13.45
CA GLN A 140 -3.54 3.62 12.00
C GLN A 140 -4.85 3.16 11.37
N GLN A 141 -5.43 2.02 11.78
CA GLN A 141 -6.74 1.57 11.27
C GLN A 141 -7.87 2.49 11.74
N VAL A 142 -7.81 2.94 13.00
CA VAL A 142 -8.74 3.96 13.51
C VAL A 142 -8.58 5.26 12.71
N GLY A 143 -7.34 5.73 12.52
CA GLY A 143 -7.04 6.88 11.69
C GLY A 143 -7.54 6.74 10.25
N ALA A 144 -7.40 5.55 9.66
CA ALA A 144 -7.90 5.27 8.32
C ALA A 144 -9.44 5.40 8.23
N ALA A 145 -10.17 4.89 9.23
CA ALA A 145 -11.63 5.04 9.29
C ALA A 145 -12.04 6.51 9.45
N VAL A 146 -11.43 7.21 10.42
CA VAL A 146 -11.68 8.64 10.67
C VAL A 146 -11.35 9.49 9.43
N GLY A 147 -10.23 9.19 8.76
CA GLY A 147 -9.83 9.91 7.54
C GLY A 147 -10.81 9.73 6.39
N ARG A 148 -11.26 8.48 6.14
CA ARG A 148 -12.27 8.21 5.10
C ARG A 148 -13.58 8.96 5.38
N VAL A 149 -14.09 8.90 6.61
CA VAL A 149 -15.31 9.61 7.00
C VAL A 149 -15.13 11.13 6.93
N GLY A 150 -14.06 11.65 7.52
CA GLY A 150 -13.85 13.09 7.62
C GLY A 150 -13.63 13.75 6.25
N PHE A 151 -12.74 13.21 5.44
CA PHE A 151 -12.46 13.76 4.10
C PHE A 151 -13.54 13.40 3.07
N GLY A 152 -14.20 12.25 3.21
CA GLY A 152 -15.39 11.93 2.42
C GLY A 152 -16.55 12.89 2.71
N ALA A 153 -16.82 13.18 3.98
CA ALA A 153 -17.84 14.15 4.37
C ALA A 153 -17.47 15.58 3.92
N LEU A 154 -16.19 15.98 4.05
CA LEU A 154 -15.72 17.27 3.55
C LEU A 154 -15.92 17.38 2.04
N ALA A 155 -15.54 16.35 1.27
CA ALA A 155 -15.74 16.33 -0.17
C ALA A 155 -17.23 16.37 -0.55
N TRP A 156 -18.09 15.74 0.24
CA TRP A 156 -19.54 15.80 0.03
C TRP A 156 -20.12 17.19 0.34
N ALA A 157 -19.61 17.84 1.40
CA ALA A 157 -20.09 19.17 1.81
C ALA A 157 -19.54 20.33 0.95
N THR A 158 -18.43 20.09 0.24
CA THR A 158 -17.75 21.08 -0.61
C THR A 158 -17.57 20.53 -2.03
N ASP A 159 -16.40 20.06 -2.36
CA ASP A 159 -16.00 19.39 -3.60
C ASP A 159 -14.78 18.49 -3.37
N LEU A 160 -14.47 17.62 -4.34
CA LEU A 160 -13.36 16.68 -4.23
C LEU A 160 -11.99 17.41 -4.16
N GLY A 161 -11.78 18.43 -4.98
CA GLY A 161 -10.55 19.21 -5.04
C GLY A 161 -10.25 19.92 -3.72
N THR A 162 -11.23 20.61 -3.13
CA THR A 162 -11.12 21.25 -1.82
C THR A 162 -10.74 20.27 -0.73
N SER A 163 -11.38 19.10 -0.68
CA SER A 163 -11.03 18.06 0.31
C SER A 163 -9.59 17.57 0.15
N ILE A 164 -9.11 17.39 -1.08
CA ILE A 164 -7.72 17.02 -1.38
C ILE A 164 -6.76 18.12 -0.92
N VAL A 165 -7.04 19.40 -1.22
CA VAL A 165 -6.21 20.54 -0.79
C VAL A 165 -6.11 20.61 0.73
N VAL A 166 -7.24 20.47 1.45
CA VAL A 166 -7.26 20.46 2.92
C VAL A 166 -6.41 19.31 3.47
N SER A 167 -6.48 18.14 2.88
CA SER A 167 -5.65 17.00 3.29
C SER A 167 -4.15 17.26 3.08
N GLY A 168 -3.78 17.96 1.99
CA GLY A 168 -2.42 18.38 1.69
C GLY A 168 -1.90 19.40 2.71
N VAL A 169 -2.68 20.45 3.00
CA VAL A 169 -2.34 21.43 4.05
C VAL A 169 -2.17 20.76 5.41
N ALA A 170 -3.08 19.86 5.78
CA ALA A 170 -2.99 19.11 7.03
C ALA A 170 -1.71 18.24 7.10
N MET A 171 -1.29 17.63 5.98
CA MET A 171 -0.05 16.87 5.90
C MET A 171 1.19 17.77 6.04
N LEU A 172 1.19 18.97 5.44
CA LEU A 172 2.26 19.97 5.63
C LEU A 172 2.37 20.38 7.10
N LEU A 173 1.25 20.68 7.74
CA LEU A 173 1.21 21.02 9.19
C LEU A 173 1.72 19.87 10.05
N LEU A 174 1.43 18.61 9.68
CA LEU A 174 1.98 17.45 10.36
C LEU A 174 3.51 17.38 10.19
N GLY A 175 4.05 17.73 9.03
CA GLY A 175 5.49 17.84 8.80
C GLY A 175 6.14 18.90 9.73
N LEU A 176 5.52 20.05 9.87
CA LEU A 176 5.96 21.10 10.82
C LEU A 176 5.88 20.63 12.27
N PHE A 177 4.84 19.87 12.63
CA PHE A 177 4.74 19.24 13.96
C PHE A 177 5.90 18.27 14.21
N VAL A 178 6.24 17.41 13.23
CA VAL A 178 7.39 16.49 13.34
C VAL A 178 8.68 17.27 13.51
N ALA A 179 8.90 18.35 12.72
CA ALA A 179 10.08 19.20 12.85
C ALA A 179 10.23 19.82 14.25
N ALA A 180 9.11 20.23 14.87
CA ALA A 180 9.08 20.91 16.16
C ALA A 180 9.16 19.93 17.36
N ARG A 181 8.57 18.73 17.23
CA ARG A 181 8.32 17.85 18.39
C ARG A 181 9.14 16.58 18.44
N PHE A 182 9.63 16.09 17.28
CA PHE A 182 10.46 14.90 17.29
C PHE A 182 11.88 15.23 17.80
N SER A 183 12.35 14.42 18.75
CA SER A 183 13.76 14.44 19.17
C SER A 183 14.61 13.60 18.22
N GLU A 184 15.90 13.83 18.22
CA GLU A 184 16.88 13.00 17.52
C GLU A 184 18.15 12.92 18.37
N ARG A 185 18.08 12.16 19.46
CA ARG A 185 19.16 12.03 20.46
C ARG A 185 19.93 10.74 20.31
N GLY A 186 19.24 9.68 19.91
CA GLY A 186 19.81 8.33 19.73
C GLY A 186 20.44 8.11 18.35
N PHE A 187 20.32 9.07 17.42
CA PHE A 187 20.81 8.90 16.06
C PHE A 187 22.33 8.85 15.98
N ALA A 188 22.86 7.77 15.44
CA ALA A 188 24.27 7.59 15.10
C ALA A 188 24.41 7.43 13.58
N PRO A 189 25.03 8.41 12.86
CA PRO A 189 25.21 8.30 11.42
C PRO A 189 26.02 7.08 11.03
N THR A 190 25.52 6.28 10.09
CA THR A 190 26.25 5.15 9.55
C THR A 190 27.24 5.63 8.49
N ARG A 191 28.55 5.38 8.67
CA ARG A 191 29.62 5.84 7.77
C ARG A 191 29.93 4.91 6.60
N GLU A 192 29.22 3.79 6.46
CA GLU A 192 29.52 2.78 5.46
C GLU A 192 28.79 3.01 4.13
N HIS A 193 29.42 2.54 3.03
CA HIS A 193 29.04 2.76 1.63
C HIS A 193 27.76 1.99 1.24
N ARG A 194 26.60 2.41 1.74
CA ARG A 194 25.30 1.71 1.54
C ARG A 194 24.85 1.57 0.09
N PHE A 195 25.30 2.41 -0.84
CA PHE A 195 24.94 2.23 -2.25
C PHE A 195 25.45 0.88 -2.80
N ARG A 196 26.69 0.50 -2.44
CA ARG A 196 27.23 -0.83 -2.76
C ARG A 196 26.53 -1.94 -1.97
N GLU A 197 26.13 -1.65 -0.75
CA GLU A 197 25.38 -2.57 0.09
C GLU A 197 23.98 -2.84 -0.45
N SER A 198 23.25 -1.84 -0.90
CA SER A 198 21.92 -2.02 -1.52
C SER A 198 21.99 -2.88 -2.78
N LEU A 199 23.02 -2.67 -3.62
CA LEU A 199 23.26 -3.55 -4.77
C LEU A 199 23.63 -4.97 -4.33
N SER A 200 24.41 -5.10 -3.24
CA SER A 200 24.75 -6.41 -2.65
C SER A 200 23.54 -7.09 -2.02
N ILE A 201 22.64 -6.34 -1.38
CA ILE A 201 21.36 -6.83 -0.84
C ILE A 201 20.48 -7.37 -1.97
N PHE A 202 20.36 -6.62 -3.07
CA PHE A 202 19.64 -7.08 -4.26
C PHE A 202 20.23 -8.38 -4.81
N ARG A 203 21.56 -8.43 -5.00
CA ARG A 203 22.25 -9.62 -5.47
C ARG A 203 22.08 -10.81 -4.53
N ARG A 204 22.23 -10.63 -3.22
CA ARG A 204 21.97 -11.67 -2.20
C ARG A 204 20.50 -12.11 -2.22
N GLY A 205 19.55 -11.16 -2.39
CA GLY A 205 18.13 -11.49 -2.54
C GLY A 205 17.86 -12.39 -3.74
N VAL A 206 18.49 -12.11 -4.90
CA VAL A 206 18.41 -12.94 -6.10
C VAL A 206 19.07 -14.31 -5.87
N GLU A 207 20.22 -14.37 -5.22
CA GLU A 207 20.92 -15.62 -4.88
C GLU A 207 20.09 -16.48 -3.92
N LEU A 208 19.51 -15.86 -2.87
CA LEU A 208 18.59 -16.53 -1.95
C LEU A 208 17.33 -17.05 -2.64
N ALA A 209 16.71 -16.24 -3.51
CA ALA A 209 15.54 -16.65 -4.27
C ALA A 209 15.83 -17.80 -5.23
N ARG A 210 17.03 -17.83 -5.81
CA ARG A 210 17.48 -18.96 -6.67
C ARG A 210 17.80 -20.21 -5.87
N GLY A 211 18.24 -20.05 -4.62
CA GLY A 211 18.60 -21.16 -3.72
C GLY A 211 17.43 -21.78 -2.97
N ASP A 212 16.35 -21.01 -2.71
CA ASP A 212 15.16 -21.49 -1.99
C ASP A 212 13.89 -21.35 -2.85
N ARG A 213 13.35 -22.48 -3.27
CA ARG A 213 12.12 -22.54 -4.07
C ARG A 213 10.92 -21.90 -3.40
N GLU A 214 10.84 -21.89 -2.06
CA GLU A 214 9.75 -21.26 -1.32
C GLU A 214 9.86 -19.73 -1.39
N ILE A 215 11.08 -19.18 -1.27
CA ILE A 215 11.32 -17.75 -1.42
C ILE A 215 10.98 -17.32 -2.85
N LEU A 216 11.39 -18.07 -3.85
CA LEU A 216 11.05 -17.79 -5.25
C LEU A 216 9.54 -17.79 -5.49
N LEU A 217 8.81 -18.72 -4.86
CA LEU A 217 7.34 -18.80 -4.96
C LEU A 217 6.67 -17.59 -4.34
N VAL A 218 7.09 -17.18 -3.13
CA VAL A 218 6.57 -15.97 -2.48
C VAL A 218 6.83 -14.75 -3.35
N PHE A 219 8.00 -14.68 -3.96
CA PHE A 219 8.40 -13.60 -4.85
C PHE A 219 7.51 -13.51 -6.08
N ALA A 220 7.34 -14.61 -6.79
CA ALA A 220 6.48 -14.68 -7.96
C ALA A 220 5.01 -14.36 -7.60
N ALA A 221 4.52 -14.88 -6.48
CA ALA A 221 3.20 -14.59 -5.99
C ALA A 221 3.02 -13.11 -5.63
N THR A 222 4.04 -12.47 -5.03
CA THR A 222 4.04 -11.04 -4.70
C THR A 222 3.93 -10.18 -5.95
N ILE A 223 4.73 -10.47 -7.00
CA ILE A 223 4.64 -9.76 -8.29
C ILE A 223 3.23 -9.86 -8.87
N LEU A 224 2.67 -11.08 -8.94
CA LEU A 224 1.36 -11.32 -9.53
C LEU A 224 0.23 -10.64 -8.75
N VAL A 225 0.25 -10.76 -7.42
CA VAL A 225 -0.80 -10.19 -6.56
C VAL A 225 -0.74 -8.66 -6.56
N ASN A 226 0.47 -8.06 -6.50
CA ASN A 226 0.57 -6.58 -6.50
C ASN A 226 0.29 -5.99 -7.89
N GLY A 227 0.67 -6.67 -8.98
CA GLY A 227 0.25 -6.27 -10.31
C GLY A 227 -1.27 -6.31 -10.51
N ALA A 228 -1.93 -7.36 -10.03
CA ALA A 228 -3.40 -7.44 -10.02
C ALA A 228 -4.04 -6.36 -9.14
N ALA A 229 -3.45 -6.10 -7.96
CA ALA A 229 -3.93 -5.11 -7.01
C ALA A 229 -3.82 -3.68 -7.56
N GLU A 230 -2.73 -3.35 -8.28
CA GLU A 230 -2.56 -2.03 -8.90
C GLU A 230 -3.61 -1.80 -9.99
N GLY A 231 -3.77 -2.73 -10.92
CA GLY A 231 -4.82 -2.63 -11.95
C GLY A 231 -6.21 -2.50 -11.34
N PHE A 232 -6.55 -3.34 -10.38
CA PHE A 232 -7.81 -3.26 -9.65
C PHE A 232 -7.95 -1.91 -8.94
N GLY A 233 -6.98 -1.52 -8.11
CA GLY A 233 -7.07 -0.33 -7.26
C GLY A 233 -7.25 0.98 -8.03
N ARG A 234 -6.63 1.08 -9.21
CA ARG A 234 -6.75 2.27 -10.07
C ARG A 234 -8.04 2.29 -10.90
N LEU A 235 -8.57 1.13 -11.24
CA LEU A 235 -9.70 1.04 -12.19
C LEU A 235 -11.06 0.79 -11.53
N PHE A 236 -11.13 0.23 -10.30
CA PHE A 236 -12.42 -0.09 -9.70
C PHE A 236 -13.33 1.12 -9.48
N PRO A 237 -12.84 2.34 -9.11
CA PRO A 237 -13.72 3.49 -8.95
C PRO A 237 -14.40 3.86 -10.27
N LYS A 238 -13.63 3.84 -11.38
CA LYS A 238 -14.17 4.10 -12.72
C LYS A 238 -15.15 3.02 -13.15
N ARG A 239 -14.86 1.75 -12.83
CA ARG A 239 -15.79 0.64 -13.10
C ARG A 239 -17.12 0.79 -12.36
N LEU A 240 -17.09 1.20 -11.08
CA LEU A 240 -18.32 1.45 -10.32
C LEU A 240 -19.13 2.63 -10.90
N VAL A 241 -18.45 3.69 -11.35
CA VAL A 241 -19.11 4.80 -12.04
C VAL A 241 -19.75 4.33 -13.35
N GLU A 242 -19.08 3.48 -14.15
CA GLU A 242 -19.65 2.88 -15.37
C GLU A 242 -20.86 1.97 -15.09
N LEU A 243 -20.89 1.30 -13.93
CA LEU A 243 -21.99 0.45 -13.49
C LEU A 243 -23.21 1.25 -12.98
N GLY A 244 -23.11 2.59 -12.96
CA GLY A 244 -24.20 3.45 -12.55
C GLY A 244 -24.21 3.80 -11.06
N LEU A 245 -23.04 3.98 -10.45
CA LEU A 245 -22.94 4.40 -9.05
C LEU A 245 -23.87 5.59 -8.76
N PRO A 246 -24.78 5.50 -7.75
CA PRO A 246 -25.84 6.48 -7.55
C PRO A 246 -25.29 7.89 -7.30
N GLN A 247 -26.00 8.88 -7.87
CA GLN A 247 -25.64 10.30 -7.72
C GLN A 247 -26.29 10.93 -6.47
N ALA A 248 -27.25 10.23 -5.87
CA ALA A 248 -27.91 10.64 -4.63
C ALA A 248 -27.92 9.49 -3.61
N PRO A 249 -27.19 9.62 -2.48
CA PRO A 249 -26.20 10.67 -2.19
C PRO A 249 -25.00 10.62 -3.15
N ALA A 250 -24.19 11.69 -3.15
CA ALA A 250 -23.05 11.81 -4.06
C ALA A 250 -22.13 10.56 -4.05
N PRO A 251 -21.47 10.20 -5.17
CA PRO A 251 -20.64 9.01 -5.31
C PRO A 251 -19.58 8.83 -4.21
N ILE A 252 -19.04 9.93 -3.66
CA ILE A 252 -18.07 9.89 -2.58
C ILE A 252 -18.63 9.25 -1.30
N VAL A 253 -19.91 9.39 -1.03
CA VAL A 253 -20.57 8.79 0.15
C VAL A 253 -20.59 7.27 0.00
N TRP A 254 -20.90 6.76 -1.19
CA TRP A 254 -20.88 5.33 -1.47
C TRP A 254 -19.49 4.73 -1.38
N LEU A 255 -18.47 5.40 -1.94
CA LEU A 255 -17.08 4.96 -1.81
C LEU A 255 -16.59 5.02 -0.37
N THR A 256 -17.02 6.02 0.41
CA THR A 256 -16.71 6.10 1.85
C THR A 256 -17.31 4.92 2.60
N ALA A 257 -18.59 4.62 2.38
CA ALA A 257 -19.27 3.48 3.01
C ALA A 257 -18.61 2.15 2.60
N LEU A 258 -18.34 1.96 1.31
CA LEU A 258 -17.65 0.79 0.79
C LEU A 258 -16.27 0.60 1.43
N GLY A 259 -15.48 1.67 1.54
CA GLY A 259 -14.16 1.63 2.17
C GLY A 259 -14.21 1.31 3.67
N LEU A 260 -15.25 1.75 4.39
CA LEU A 260 -15.46 1.40 5.81
C LEU A 260 -15.88 -0.07 5.97
N VAL A 261 -16.80 -0.55 5.11
CA VAL A 261 -17.20 -1.96 5.13
C VAL A 261 -16.04 -2.85 4.75
N ALA A 262 -15.22 -2.48 3.76
CA ALA A 262 -14.01 -3.21 3.40
C ALA A 262 -13.00 -3.28 4.56
N LEU A 263 -12.81 -2.17 5.29
CA LEU A 263 -11.95 -2.12 6.48
C LEU A 263 -12.45 -3.08 7.59
N ALA A 264 -13.76 -3.08 7.84
CA ALA A 264 -14.39 -3.97 8.83
C ALA A 264 -14.31 -5.44 8.41
N ALA A 265 -14.58 -5.74 7.14
CA ALA A 265 -14.46 -7.09 6.57
C ALA A 265 -13.02 -7.60 6.66
N GLY A 266 -12.03 -6.76 6.37
CA GLY A 266 -10.62 -7.08 6.49
C GLY A 266 -10.21 -7.38 7.94
N ALA A 267 -10.65 -6.56 8.88
CA ALA A 267 -10.40 -6.80 10.31
C ALA A 267 -11.01 -8.13 10.80
N LEU A 268 -12.22 -8.44 10.34
CA LEU A 268 -12.89 -9.72 10.67
C LEU A 268 -12.15 -10.90 10.03
N ALA A 269 -11.79 -10.79 8.74
CA ALA A 269 -11.05 -11.84 8.04
C ALA A 269 -9.71 -12.13 8.72
N LEU A 270 -8.97 -11.10 9.14
CA LEU A 270 -7.71 -11.27 9.87
C LEU A 270 -7.90 -11.97 11.21
N ARG A 271 -8.92 -11.62 12.00
CA ARG A 271 -9.23 -12.32 13.27
C ARG A 271 -9.47 -13.80 13.05
N VAL A 272 -10.24 -14.16 12.00
CA VAL A 272 -10.52 -15.56 11.66
C VAL A 272 -9.26 -16.30 11.23
N VAL A 273 -8.39 -15.62 10.50
CA VAL A 273 -7.13 -16.16 10.01
C VAL A 273 -6.11 -16.32 11.14
N GLU A 274 -5.92 -15.31 11.99
CA GLU A 274 -5.00 -15.33 13.13
C GLU A 274 -5.31 -16.50 14.07
N ALA A 275 -6.60 -16.75 14.36
CA ALA A 275 -7.04 -17.86 15.20
C ALA A 275 -6.73 -19.25 14.64
N ARG A 276 -6.33 -19.37 13.37
CA ARG A 276 -6.14 -20.66 12.67
C ARG A 276 -4.74 -20.86 12.09
N ILE A 277 -3.86 -19.87 12.16
CA ILE A 277 -2.51 -19.99 11.60
C ILE A 277 -1.56 -20.66 12.60
N ASP A 278 -1.47 -22.01 12.55
CA ASP A 278 -0.57 -22.79 13.40
C ASP A 278 0.69 -23.32 12.66
N GLY A 279 1.03 -22.80 11.51
CA GLY A 279 2.24 -23.23 10.78
C GLY A 279 2.35 -22.70 9.36
N VAL A 280 3.52 -22.91 8.74
CA VAL A 280 3.80 -22.49 7.34
C VAL A 280 2.82 -23.11 6.35
N GLY A 281 2.44 -24.39 6.55
CA GLY A 281 1.50 -25.07 5.66
C GLY A 281 0.08 -24.51 5.71
N VAL A 282 -0.34 -23.96 6.86
CA VAL A 282 -1.63 -23.28 7.00
C VAL A 282 -1.56 -21.89 6.38
N ALA A 283 -0.50 -21.13 6.63
CA ALA A 283 -0.29 -19.82 6.03
C ALA A 283 -0.36 -19.89 4.49
N ARG A 284 0.27 -20.87 3.87
CA ARG A 284 0.19 -21.10 2.41
C ARG A 284 -1.22 -21.37 1.92
N ARG A 285 -1.98 -22.23 2.62
CA ARG A 285 -3.39 -22.53 2.25
C ARG A 285 -4.27 -21.30 2.35
N VAL A 286 -4.10 -20.53 3.42
CA VAL A 286 -4.85 -19.28 3.64
C VAL A 286 -4.50 -18.26 2.56
N TYR A 287 -3.21 -18.10 2.23
CA TYR A 287 -2.78 -17.19 1.16
C TYR A 287 -3.39 -17.60 -0.19
N ALA A 288 -3.31 -18.87 -0.56
CA ALA A 288 -3.90 -19.36 -1.80
C ALA A 288 -5.43 -19.21 -1.81
N GLY A 289 -6.10 -19.51 -0.69
CA GLY A 289 -7.54 -19.29 -0.53
C GLY A 289 -7.93 -17.83 -0.72
N ALA A 290 -7.15 -16.90 -0.14
CA ALA A 290 -7.37 -15.47 -0.34
C ALA A 290 -7.19 -15.05 -1.81
N CYS A 291 -6.21 -15.61 -2.52
CA CYS A 291 -6.07 -15.37 -3.96
C CYS A 291 -7.31 -15.83 -4.75
N PHE A 292 -7.90 -16.98 -4.44
CA PHE A 292 -9.13 -17.44 -5.10
C PHE A 292 -10.36 -16.59 -4.73
N VAL A 293 -10.47 -16.11 -3.49
CA VAL A 293 -11.50 -15.14 -3.10
C VAL A 293 -11.33 -13.84 -3.90
N GLY A 294 -10.09 -13.37 -4.05
CA GLY A 294 -9.79 -12.19 -4.88
C GLY A 294 -10.14 -12.40 -6.35
N ALA A 295 -9.82 -13.57 -6.91
CA ALA A 295 -10.19 -13.92 -8.27
C ALA A 295 -11.71 -13.92 -8.47
N LEU A 296 -12.47 -14.49 -7.53
CA LEU A 296 -13.93 -14.45 -7.55
C LEU A 296 -14.47 -13.02 -7.47
N GLY A 297 -13.90 -12.18 -6.59
CA GLY A 297 -14.29 -10.78 -6.47
C GLY A 297 -14.00 -9.98 -7.75
N LEU A 298 -12.87 -10.23 -8.43
CA LEU A 298 -12.54 -9.59 -9.71
C LEU A 298 -13.47 -10.02 -10.83
N ILE A 299 -13.86 -11.31 -10.89
CA ILE A 299 -14.88 -11.80 -11.85
C ILE A 299 -16.24 -11.14 -11.53
N ALA A 300 -16.63 -11.09 -10.25
CA ALA A 300 -17.88 -10.45 -9.85
C ALA A 300 -17.91 -8.98 -10.28
N LEU A 301 -16.82 -8.22 -10.07
CA LEU A 301 -16.70 -6.83 -10.50
C LEU A 301 -16.71 -6.68 -12.04
N ALA A 302 -16.02 -7.58 -12.75
CA ALA A 302 -15.96 -7.55 -14.21
C ALA A 302 -17.33 -7.79 -14.86
N LEU A 303 -18.08 -8.77 -14.34
CA LEU A 303 -19.35 -9.24 -14.91
C LEU A 303 -20.58 -8.64 -14.19
N ALA A 304 -20.37 -7.74 -13.23
CA ALA A 304 -21.45 -7.12 -12.48
C ALA A 304 -22.49 -6.47 -13.44
N PRO A 305 -23.80 -6.76 -13.27
CA PRO A 305 -24.84 -6.11 -14.03
C PRO A 305 -25.17 -4.70 -13.53
N ASP A 306 -24.82 -4.41 -12.28
CA ASP A 306 -25.13 -3.17 -11.57
C ASP A 306 -24.03 -2.80 -10.56
N GLU A 307 -24.16 -1.65 -9.95
CA GLU A 307 -23.20 -1.13 -8.94
C GLU A 307 -23.16 -1.96 -7.66
N VAL A 308 -24.27 -2.61 -7.28
CA VAL A 308 -24.33 -3.44 -6.05
C VAL A 308 -23.48 -4.68 -6.21
N GLY A 309 -23.62 -5.37 -7.35
CA GLY A 309 -22.76 -6.50 -7.72
C GLY A 309 -21.29 -6.09 -7.81
N GLY A 310 -21.02 -4.90 -8.39
CA GLY A 310 -19.69 -4.32 -8.45
C GLY A 310 -19.10 -4.06 -7.07
N MET A 311 -19.83 -3.43 -6.16
CA MET A 311 -19.40 -3.19 -4.77
C MET A 311 -19.14 -4.48 -4.01
N ALA A 312 -19.96 -5.52 -4.19
CA ALA A 312 -19.70 -6.83 -3.59
C ALA A 312 -18.37 -7.42 -4.09
N GLY A 313 -18.07 -7.30 -5.39
CA GLY A 313 -16.77 -7.69 -5.95
C GLY A 313 -15.60 -6.94 -5.30
N VAL A 314 -15.72 -5.62 -5.15
CA VAL A 314 -14.70 -4.79 -4.47
C VAL A 314 -14.49 -5.23 -3.02
N LEU A 315 -15.55 -5.54 -2.26
CA LEU A 315 -15.43 -6.02 -0.88
C LEU A 315 -14.66 -7.34 -0.78
N LEU A 316 -14.88 -8.27 -1.72
CA LEU A 316 -14.12 -9.53 -1.74
C LEU A 316 -12.63 -9.28 -2.03
N VAL A 317 -12.31 -8.37 -2.95
CA VAL A 317 -10.92 -8.08 -3.32
C VAL A 317 -10.23 -7.25 -2.24
N GLU A 318 -10.69 -6.03 -1.97
CA GLU A 318 -10.03 -5.08 -1.07
C GLU A 318 -10.21 -5.47 0.40
N GLY A 319 -11.44 -5.82 0.78
CA GLY A 319 -11.79 -6.16 2.15
C GLY A 319 -11.14 -7.47 2.59
N ILE A 320 -11.20 -8.50 1.80
CA ILE A 320 -10.76 -9.84 2.22
C ILE A 320 -9.42 -10.22 1.57
N ALA A 321 -9.37 -10.34 0.25
CA ALA A 321 -8.27 -10.97 -0.44
C ALA A 321 -6.94 -10.23 -0.24
N LEU A 322 -6.88 -8.94 -0.58
CA LEU A 322 -5.65 -8.14 -0.46
C LEU A 322 -5.23 -7.93 0.99
N THR A 323 -6.18 -7.79 1.92
CA THR A 323 -5.89 -7.66 3.35
C THR A 323 -5.25 -8.95 3.89
N VAL A 324 -5.81 -10.11 3.55
CA VAL A 324 -5.29 -11.41 3.99
C VAL A 324 -3.96 -11.75 3.32
N THR A 325 -3.83 -11.56 2.01
CA THR A 325 -2.58 -11.88 1.28
C THR A 325 -1.40 -11.06 1.79
N ARG A 326 -1.57 -9.76 2.05
CA ARG A 326 -0.52 -8.89 2.63
C ARG A 326 -0.09 -9.38 4.00
N SER A 327 -1.05 -9.60 4.92
CA SER A 327 -0.74 -10.00 6.30
C SER A 327 -0.13 -11.41 6.37
N VAL A 328 -0.70 -12.36 5.64
CA VAL A 328 -0.22 -13.75 5.64
C VAL A 328 1.11 -13.88 4.90
N GLY A 329 1.34 -13.09 3.84
CA GLY A 329 2.62 -13.02 3.14
C GLY A 329 3.77 -12.66 4.08
N VAL A 330 3.60 -11.62 4.90
CA VAL A 330 4.58 -11.20 5.93
C VAL A 330 4.81 -12.31 6.96
N ILE A 331 3.74 -12.95 7.46
CA ILE A 331 3.85 -14.05 8.42
C ILE A 331 4.62 -15.23 7.80
N TRP A 332 4.31 -15.58 6.55
CA TRP A 332 4.96 -16.70 5.86
C TRP A 332 6.47 -16.47 5.71
N VAL A 333 6.86 -15.29 5.25
CA VAL A 333 8.26 -14.89 5.10
C VAL A 333 8.99 -14.90 6.44
N ASN A 334 8.40 -14.29 7.48
CA ASN A 334 9.01 -14.23 8.81
C ASN A 334 9.24 -15.60 9.45
N ARG A 335 8.38 -16.58 9.14
CA ARG A 335 8.54 -17.95 9.62
C ARG A 335 9.56 -18.78 8.85
N ARG A 336 9.92 -18.35 7.63
CA ARG A 336 10.86 -19.06 6.76
C ARG A 336 12.26 -18.47 6.78
N ALA A 337 12.37 -17.15 6.80
CA ALA A 337 13.65 -16.45 6.81
C ALA A 337 14.29 -16.50 8.21
N THR A 338 15.55 -16.89 8.27
CA THR A 338 16.38 -16.79 9.48
C THR A 338 16.66 -15.31 9.80
N SER A 339 17.03 -15.00 11.05
CA SER A 339 17.19 -13.62 11.52
C SER A 339 18.17 -12.79 10.70
N ASP A 340 19.23 -13.44 10.22
CA ASP A 340 20.33 -12.84 9.44
C ASP A 340 19.93 -12.44 8.01
N VAL A 341 18.97 -13.15 7.39
CA VAL A 341 18.52 -12.86 6.01
C VAL A 341 17.15 -12.20 5.94
N ARG A 342 16.42 -12.09 7.05
CA ARG A 342 15.04 -11.58 7.09
C ARG A 342 14.90 -10.18 6.52
N ALA A 343 15.79 -9.25 6.92
CA ALA A 343 15.78 -7.89 6.40
C ALA A 343 16.01 -7.85 4.88
N THR A 344 16.93 -8.67 4.38
CA THR A 344 17.21 -8.80 2.94
C THR A 344 15.98 -9.31 2.17
N VAL A 345 15.30 -10.33 2.70
CA VAL A 345 14.10 -10.91 2.05
C VAL A 345 12.96 -9.89 2.03
N HIS A 346 12.74 -9.14 3.11
CA HIS A 346 11.71 -8.08 3.13
C HIS A 346 12.01 -6.94 2.16
N SER A 347 13.25 -6.47 2.08
CA SER A 347 13.66 -5.45 1.10
C SER A 347 13.44 -5.94 -0.34
N PHE A 348 13.77 -7.22 -0.58
CA PHE A 348 13.58 -7.83 -1.90
C PHE A 348 12.10 -8.01 -2.26
N LEU A 349 11.23 -8.32 -1.30
CA LEU A 349 9.78 -8.38 -1.51
C LEU A 349 9.20 -7.00 -1.84
N GLY A 350 9.65 -5.93 -1.19
CA GLY A 350 9.24 -4.57 -1.54
C GLY A 350 9.57 -4.22 -3.00
N GLN A 351 10.73 -4.64 -3.49
CA GLN A 351 11.07 -4.45 -4.91
C GLN A 351 10.20 -5.30 -5.86
N ALA A 352 9.80 -6.52 -5.43
CA ALA A 352 8.86 -7.34 -6.19
C ALA A 352 7.47 -6.71 -6.26
N GLU A 353 7.02 -6.03 -5.19
CA GLU A 353 5.78 -5.27 -5.19
C GLU A 353 5.82 -4.19 -6.28
N TYR A 354 6.83 -3.32 -6.28
CA TYR A 354 7.00 -2.30 -7.34
C TYR A 354 7.12 -2.90 -8.73
N LEU A 355 7.86 -4.02 -8.89
CA LEU A 355 7.99 -4.69 -10.18
C LEU A 355 6.63 -5.17 -10.70
N GLY A 356 5.80 -5.75 -9.84
CA GLY A 356 4.44 -6.16 -10.16
C GLY A 356 3.56 -4.98 -10.55
N GLU A 357 3.55 -3.93 -9.73
CA GLU A 357 2.78 -2.71 -9.96
C GLU A 357 3.16 -2.04 -11.30
N ILE A 358 4.44 -1.90 -11.56
CA ILE A 358 4.94 -1.23 -12.78
C ILE A 358 4.66 -2.09 -14.02
N THR A 359 5.04 -3.38 -14.02
CA THR A 359 5.01 -4.20 -15.25
C THR A 359 3.63 -4.75 -15.55
N LEU A 360 3.02 -5.42 -14.56
CA LEU A 360 1.70 -6.03 -14.74
C LEU A 360 0.59 -4.99 -14.63
N GLY A 361 0.74 -3.99 -13.74
CA GLY A 361 -0.21 -2.89 -13.63
C GLY A 361 -0.37 -2.16 -14.95
N ILE A 362 0.73 -1.71 -15.57
CA ILE A 362 0.65 -0.98 -16.85
C ILE A 362 0.05 -1.85 -17.99
N SER A 363 0.33 -3.17 -17.99
CA SER A 363 -0.26 -4.08 -18.98
C SER A 363 -1.79 -4.14 -18.87
N LEU A 364 -2.33 -4.08 -17.62
CA LEU A 364 -3.76 -4.00 -17.36
C LEU A 364 -4.34 -2.64 -17.78
N GLY A 365 -3.60 -1.56 -17.60
CA GLY A 365 -3.99 -0.23 -18.08
C GLY A 365 -4.10 -0.18 -19.62
N ILE A 366 -3.14 -0.77 -20.32
CA ILE A 366 -3.17 -0.90 -21.79
C ILE A 366 -4.37 -1.76 -22.21
N LEU A 367 -4.59 -2.91 -21.55
CA LEU A 367 -5.72 -3.79 -21.82
C LEU A 367 -7.06 -3.07 -21.60
N ALA A 368 -7.19 -2.32 -20.49
CA ALA A 368 -8.40 -1.55 -20.19
C ALA A 368 -8.69 -0.49 -21.26
N GLN A 369 -7.65 0.20 -21.74
CA GLN A 369 -7.77 1.24 -22.78
C GLN A 369 -8.10 0.65 -24.14
N ALA A 370 -7.49 -0.50 -24.49
CA ALA A 370 -7.68 -1.14 -25.80
C ALA A 370 -9.01 -1.89 -25.93
N THR A 371 -9.59 -2.30 -24.81
CA THR A 371 -10.80 -3.16 -24.80
C THR A 371 -11.87 -2.61 -23.86
N SER A 372 -11.77 -2.93 -22.55
CA SER A 372 -12.67 -2.45 -21.50
C SER A 372 -12.05 -2.61 -20.11
N ILE A 373 -12.60 -1.88 -19.13
CA ILE A 373 -12.21 -2.05 -17.72
C ILE A 373 -12.58 -3.46 -17.24
N ALA A 374 -13.69 -4.01 -17.67
CA ALA A 374 -14.10 -5.39 -17.35
C ALA A 374 -13.04 -6.41 -17.81
N ALA A 375 -12.48 -6.27 -19.02
CA ALA A 375 -11.41 -7.13 -19.51
C ALA A 375 -10.14 -7.01 -18.67
N ALA A 376 -9.78 -5.80 -18.21
CA ALA A 376 -8.65 -5.62 -17.29
C ALA A 376 -8.90 -6.26 -15.92
N MET A 377 -10.13 -6.26 -15.39
CA MET A 377 -10.50 -6.99 -14.18
C MET A 377 -10.34 -8.50 -14.36
N ILE A 378 -10.70 -9.04 -15.53
CA ILE A 378 -10.45 -10.45 -15.87
C ILE A 378 -8.93 -10.73 -15.98
N GLY A 379 -8.15 -9.81 -16.54
CA GLY A 379 -6.69 -9.88 -16.54
C GLY A 379 -6.11 -9.92 -15.13
N SER A 380 -6.57 -9.02 -14.25
CA SER A 380 -6.20 -9.02 -12.82
C SER A 380 -6.59 -10.35 -12.13
N CYS A 381 -7.78 -10.89 -12.46
CA CYS A 381 -8.21 -12.20 -11.98
C CYS A 381 -7.23 -13.31 -12.41
N ALA A 382 -6.79 -13.29 -13.66
CA ALA A 382 -5.83 -14.29 -14.16
C ALA A 382 -4.50 -14.22 -13.37
N PHE A 383 -3.99 -13.03 -13.06
CA PHE A 383 -2.76 -12.87 -12.28
C PHE A 383 -2.92 -13.40 -10.85
N ILE A 384 -3.96 -12.98 -10.12
CA ILE A 384 -4.16 -13.41 -8.74
C ILE A 384 -4.51 -14.91 -8.64
N ALA A 385 -5.26 -15.45 -9.58
CA ALA A 385 -5.54 -16.89 -9.68
C ALA A 385 -4.28 -17.69 -9.98
N CYS A 386 -3.41 -17.19 -10.89
CA CYS A 386 -2.12 -17.79 -11.17
C CYS A 386 -1.24 -17.84 -9.91
N ALA A 387 -1.19 -16.76 -9.12
CA ALA A 387 -0.49 -16.75 -7.83
C ALA A 387 -1.01 -17.86 -6.90
N GLY A 388 -2.33 -17.98 -6.75
CA GLY A 388 -2.96 -19.03 -5.94
C GLY A 388 -2.60 -20.45 -6.44
N LEU A 389 -2.66 -20.68 -7.73
CA LEU A 389 -2.33 -21.97 -8.37
C LEU A 389 -0.85 -22.34 -8.20
N LEU A 390 0.07 -21.39 -8.38
CA LEU A 390 1.50 -21.59 -8.16
C LEU A 390 1.78 -22.08 -6.72
N ILE A 391 1.13 -21.47 -5.74
CA ILE A 391 1.27 -21.84 -4.35
C ILE A 391 0.70 -23.23 -4.06
N VAL A 392 -0.45 -23.59 -4.63
CA VAL A 392 -1.07 -24.91 -4.45
C VAL A 392 -0.22 -26.01 -5.10
N ARG A 393 0.20 -25.83 -6.35
CA ARG A 393 0.97 -26.84 -7.13
C ARG A 393 2.34 -27.12 -6.55
N SER A 394 2.99 -26.17 -5.90
CA SER A 394 4.30 -26.39 -5.28
C SER A 394 4.29 -27.48 -4.19
N ARG A 395 3.11 -27.89 -3.70
CA ARG A 395 2.92 -29.00 -2.75
C ARG A 395 3.01 -30.38 -3.40
N ALA A 396 2.56 -30.53 -4.65
CA ALA A 396 2.46 -31.84 -5.30
C ALA A 396 3.83 -32.51 -5.54
N GLY A 397 4.91 -31.69 -5.63
CA GLY A 397 6.26 -32.20 -5.83
C GLY A 397 6.97 -32.77 -4.59
N ARG A 398 6.44 -32.59 -3.37
CA ARG A 398 7.05 -33.09 -2.11
C ARG A 398 6.45 -34.38 -1.58
N ALA A 399 5.34 -34.82 -2.12
CA ALA A 399 4.73 -36.12 -1.75
C ALA A 399 5.25 -37.30 -2.61
N ALA A 400 6.11 -37.00 -3.58
CA ALA A 400 6.61 -38.02 -4.55
C ALA A 400 8.12 -38.30 -4.42
N HIS A 401 8.79 -37.91 -3.31
CA HIS A 401 10.17 -38.30 -3.00
C HIS A 401 10.30 -38.70 -1.51
#